data_61688d1369ada37c37b071884c33715c
#
_entry.id   61688d1369ada37c37b071884c33715c
#
_cell.length_a   1.000
_cell.length_b   1.000
_cell.length_c   1.000
_cell.angle_alpha   90.00
_cell.angle_beta   90.00
_cell.angle_gamma   90.00
#
_symmetry.space_group_name_H-M   'P 1'
#
loop_
_entity.id
_entity.type
_entity.pdbx_description
1 polymer ?
#
loop_
_entity_poly.entity_id
_entity_poly.type
_entity_poly.pdbx_seq_one_letter_code
_entity_poly.pdbx_strand_id
1 'polypeptide(L)'
;MKKILFLLITFSLTTLANNLNEEHQHSHHQHHSHEGHMHEMLVDGKKLEVDPIRFDRFVENLSNAQIAVVDVNGMVRDFCARGIEKAFQKDSSIKRIDVDLSKGKVLLAYSNGVEIDFNDIKKKILANGQNATGMKVLKI
;
A
#
# COMPACT_ATOMS: atom_id res chain seq x y z
N MET A 1 -29.40 -1.80 -59.22
CA MET A 1 -30.09 -0.63 -58.68
C MET A 1 -30.74 -1.03 -57.38
N LYS A 2 -30.07 -0.77 -56.26
CA LYS A 2 -30.60 -1.05 -54.92
C LYS A 2 -30.77 0.30 -54.18
N LYS A 3 -32.02 0.64 -53.92
CA LYS A 3 -32.38 1.89 -53.21
C LYS A 3 -32.15 1.67 -51.73
N ILE A 4 -31.25 2.45 -51.14
CA ILE A 4 -30.99 2.49 -49.69
C ILE A 4 -31.93 3.51 -49.09
N LEU A 5 -32.83 3.04 -48.23
CA LEU A 5 -33.81 3.87 -47.49
C LEU A 5 -33.11 4.34 -46.20
N PHE A 6 -32.86 5.66 -46.12
CA PHE A 6 -32.38 6.31 -44.91
C PHE A 6 -33.54 6.59 -43.96
N LEU A 7 -33.55 5.90 -42.82
CA LEU A 7 -34.50 6.16 -41.73
C LEU A 7 -33.85 7.17 -40.77
N LEU A 8 -34.32 8.40 -40.81
CA LEU A 8 -33.97 9.46 -39.88
C LEU A 8 -34.77 9.25 -38.57
N ILE A 9 -34.12 8.83 -37.51
CA ILE A 9 -34.69 8.83 -36.17
C ILE A 9 -34.32 10.12 -35.48
N THR A 10 -35.29 11.02 -35.36
CA THR A 10 -35.19 12.24 -34.55
C THR A 10 -35.40 11.91 -33.08
N PHE A 11 -34.36 12.05 -32.30
CA PHE A 11 -34.44 11.88 -30.84
C PHE A 11 -34.77 13.23 -30.21
N SER A 12 -35.99 13.35 -29.70
CA SER A 12 -36.48 14.51 -28.93
C SER A 12 -35.83 14.53 -27.56
N LEU A 13 -35.10 15.58 -27.26
CA LEU A 13 -34.49 15.89 -25.97
C LEU A 13 -35.53 16.60 -25.09
N THR A 14 -36.13 15.92 -24.13
CA THR A 14 -36.89 16.55 -23.05
C THR A 14 -36.01 16.77 -21.84
N THR A 15 -35.64 18.00 -21.60
CA THR A 15 -35.02 18.47 -20.37
C THR A 15 -36.10 18.60 -19.30
N LEU A 16 -36.05 17.75 -18.28
CA LEU A 16 -36.71 18.00 -16.99
C LEU A 16 -35.63 18.39 -15.98
N ALA A 17 -35.64 19.64 -15.61
CA ALA A 17 -34.91 20.17 -14.48
C ALA A 17 -35.72 19.83 -13.22
N ASN A 18 -35.27 18.89 -12.40
CA ASN A 18 -35.72 18.74 -11.03
C ASN A 18 -34.60 19.13 -10.09
N ASN A 19 -34.78 20.32 -9.56
CA ASN A 19 -34.01 20.88 -8.46
C ASN A 19 -34.54 20.24 -7.16
N LEU A 20 -33.83 19.27 -6.59
CA LEU A 20 -34.07 18.80 -5.24
C LEU A 20 -32.78 18.99 -4.44
N ASN A 21 -32.85 19.98 -3.57
CA ASN A 21 -31.96 20.17 -2.45
C ASN A 21 -32.02 18.93 -1.56
N GLU A 22 -31.04 18.06 -1.59
CA GLU A 22 -30.83 17.07 -0.54
C GLU A 22 -29.67 17.54 0.34
N GLU A 23 -30.03 17.96 1.53
CA GLU A 23 -29.12 18.13 2.65
C GLU A 23 -28.44 16.80 2.94
N HIS A 24 -27.16 16.67 2.57
CA HIS A 24 -26.35 15.58 3.05
C HIS A 24 -26.05 15.78 4.54
N GLN A 25 -26.85 15.13 5.37
CA GLN A 25 -26.48 14.86 6.76
C GLN A 25 -25.23 14.01 6.74
N HIS A 26 -24.10 14.61 7.16
CA HIS A 26 -22.88 13.91 7.50
C HIS A 26 -23.19 12.99 8.69
N SER A 27 -23.46 11.72 8.39
CA SER A 27 -23.43 10.69 9.41
C SER A 27 -21.98 10.56 9.89
N HIS A 28 -21.77 10.96 11.14
CA HIS A 28 -20.55 10.69 11.87
C HIS A 28 -20.35 9.18 11.91
N HIS A 29 -19.41 8.68 11.09
CA HIS A 29 -18.88 7.35 11.28
C HIS A 29 -18.15 7.36 12.62
N GLN A 30 -18.79 6.78 13.63
CA GLN A 30 -18.14 6.44 14.87
C GLN A 30 -16.99 5.49 14.54
N HIS A 31 -15.78 5.98 14.71
CA HIS A 31 -14.60 5.16 14.75
C HIS A 31 -14.76 4.18 15.91
N HIS A 32 -15.13 2.94 15.60
CA HIS A 32 -15.01 1.86 16.56
C HIS A 32 -13.52 1.69 16.81
N SER A 33 -13.06 2.22 17.94
CA SER A 33 -11.75 1.89 18.47
C SER A 33 -11.75 0.40 18.82
N HIS A 34 -11.12 -0.40 18.00
CA HIS A 34 -10.79 -1.77 18.37
C HIS A 34 -9.69 -1.73 19.43
N GLU A 35 -10.08 -1.45 20.67
CA GLU A 35 -9.23 -1.66 21.83
C GLU A 35 -9.27 -3.16 22.15
N GLY A 36 -8.19 -3.82 21.90
CA GLY A 36 -7.98 -5.17 22.39
C GLY A 36 -7.13 -6.03 21.45
N HIS A 37 -5.97 -6.35 21.93
CA HIS A 37 -5.03 -7.36 21.47
C HIS A 37 -4.02 -6.92 20.40
N MET A 38 -2.99 -6.29 20.84
CA MET A 38 -1.61 -6.22 20.28
C MET A 38 -0.94 -4.86 20.56
N HIS A 39 -1.09 -4.36 21.79
CA HIS A 39 -0.60 -3.01 22.13
C HIS A 39 0.92 -2.81 21.98
N GLU A 40 1.73 -3.86 22.13
CA GLU A 40 3.18 -3.69 22.02
C GLU A 40 3.64 -3.52 20.56
N MET A 41 3.07 -4.28 19.62
CA MET A 41 3.40 -4.17 18.20
C MET A 41 2.89 -2.86 17.58
N LEU A 42 1.68 -2.40 17.96
CA LEU A 42 1.12 -1.12 17.53
C LEU A 42 1.96 0.09 17.99
N VAL A 43 2.51 0.01 19.23
CA VAL A 43 3.40 1.04 19.75
C VAL A 43 4.69 1.10 18.94
N ASP A 44 5.24 -0.04 18.57
CA ASP A 44 6.44 -0.11 17.75
C ASP A 44 6.17 0.35 16.30
N GLY A 45 5.02 0.02 15.72
CA GLY A 45 4.59 0.53 14.45
C GLY A 45 4.50 2.06 14.42
N LYS A 46 3.98 2.69 15.48
CA LYS A 46 3.96 4.15 15.63
C LYS A 46 5.36 4.76 15.69
N LYS A 47 6.26 4.16 16.45
CA LYS A 47 7.67 4.59 16.52
C LYS A 47 8.38 4.51 15.18
N LEU A 48 7.96 3.59 14.33
CA LEU A 48 8.53 3.37 13.00
C LEU A 48 7.86 4.22 11.91
N GLU A 49 6.86 5.03 12.28
CA GLU A 49 6.09 5.87 11.34
C GLU A 49 5.43 5.08 10.20
N VAL A 50 5.07 3.83 10.45
CA VAL A 50 4.27 3.00 9.54
C VAL A 50 2.77 3.14 9.85
N ASP A 51 1.93 2.84 8.87
CA ASP A 51 0.49 2.73 9.11
C ASP A 51 0.19 1.51 9.99
N PRO A 52 -0.43 1.67 11.18
CA PRO A 52 -0.63 0.57 12.12
C PRO A 52 -1.49 -0.56 11.54
N ILE A 53 -2.59 -0.23 10.83
CA ILE A 53 -3.50 -1.23 10.26
C ILE A 53 -2.80 -2.01 9.15
N ARG A 54 -1.98 -1.31 8.36
CA ARG A 54 -1.18 -1.93 7.30
C ARG A 54 -0.11 -2.84 7.88
N PHE A 55 0.55 -2.40 8.93
CA PHE A 55 1.56 -3.19 9.63
C PHE A 55 0.96 -4.47 10.25
N ASP A 56 -0.16 -4.37 10.95
CA ASP A 56 -0.85 -5.52 11.54
C ASP A 56 -1.21 -6.57 10.49
N ARG A 57 -1.75 -6.12 9.37
CA ARG A 57 -2.05 -7.01 8.23
C ARG A 57 -0.79 -7.62 7.62
N PHE A 58 0.30 -6.87 7.58
CA PHE A 58 1.57 -7.35 7.06
C PHE A 58 2.16 -8.46 7.92
N VAL A 59 2.07 -8.36 9.23
CA VAL A 59 2.61 -9.35 10.18
C VAL A 59 1.63 -10.50 10.50
N GLU A 60 0.39 -10.39 10.06
CA GLU A 60 -0.63 -11.40 10.29
C GLU A 60 -0.17 -12.79 9.82
N ASN A 61 -0.30 -13.79 10.68
CA ASN A 61 0.16 -15.17 10.46
C ASN A 61 1.68 -15.33 10.22
N LEU A 62 2.47 -14.30 10.50
CA LEU A 62 3.93 -14.44 10.60
C LEU A 62 4.31 -14.78 12.03
N SER A 63 5.20 -15.72 12.19
CA SER A 63 5.81 -16.09 13.47
C SER A 63 7.27 -16.40 13.25
N ASN A 64 8.08 -16.17 14.28
CA ASN A 64 9.51 -16.41 14.23
C ASN A 64 10.17 -15.75 13.00
N ALA A 65 9.89 -14.48 12.82
CA ALA A 65 10.34 -13.69 11.68
C ALA A 65 11.05 -12.40 12.11
N GLN A 66 11.82 -11.84 11.20
CA GLN A 66 12.41 -10.51 11.31
C GLN A 66 11.76 -9.60 10.28
N ILE A 67 11.34 -8.43 10.70
CA ILE A 67 10.74 -7.41 9.83
C ILE A 67 11.72 -6.26 9.66
N ALA A 68 12.23 -6.07 8.46
CA ALA A 68 12.98 -4.86 8.10
C ALA A 68 11.99 -3.79 7.63
N VAL A 69 11.98 -2.67 8.32
CA VAL A 69 11.24 -1.46 7.95
C VAL A 69 12.24 -0.49 7.32
N VAL A 70 12.11 -0.26 6.03
CA VAL A 70 13.05 0.53 5.23
C VAL A 70 12.43 1.87 4.86
N ASP A 71 13.13 2.95 5.17
CA ASP A 71 12.77 4.30 4.74
C ASP A 71 13.25 4.52 3.30
N VAL A 72 12.34 4.92 2.42
CA VAL A 72 12.64 5.09 0.99
C VAL A 72 12.14 6.42 0.47
N ASN A 73 13.03 7.17 -0.15
CA ASN A 73 12.74 8.41 -0.84
C ASN A 73 12.59 8.18 -2.36
N GLY A 74 11.76 9.01 -3.02
CA GLY A 74 11.56 8.95 -4.46
C GLY A 74 10.43 8.01 -4.92
N MET A 75 9.67 7.44 -4.00
CA MET A 75 8.46 6.67 -4.33
C MET A 75 7.28 7.61 -4.56
N VAL A 76 6.99 7.91 -5.82
CA VAL A 76 5.95 8.92 -6.17
C VAL A 76 4.77 8.31 -6.90
N ARG A 77 4.92 7.11 -7.47
CA ARG A 77 3.92 6.46 -8.33
C ARG A 77 3.86 4.95 -8.11
N ASP A 78 2.71 4.35 -8.41
CA ASP A 78 2.46 2.91 -8.24
C ASP A 78 3.48 2.01 -8.95
N PHE A 79 4.03 2.41 -10.08
CA PHE A 79 5.03 1.61 -10.77
C PHE A 79 6.35 1.51 -9.99
N CYS A 80 6.67 2.49 -9.13
CA CYS A 80 7.83 2.43 -8.23
C CYS A 80 7.65 1.30 -7.21
N ALA A 81 6.46 1.20 -6.61
CA ALA A 81 6.12 0.12 -5.69
C ALA A 81 6.24 -1.24 -6.36
N ARG A 82 5.65 -1.42 -7.53
CA ARG A 82 5.71 -2.68 -8.28
C ARG A 82 7.12 -3.07 -8.68
N GLY A 83 7.97 -2.09 -9.02
CA GLY A 83 9.37 -2.32 -9.34
C GLY A 83 10.14 -2.85 -8.13
N ILE A 84 9.95 -2.23 -6.97
CA ILE A 84 10.54 -2.67 -5.70
C ILE A 84 10.04 -4.07 -5.34
N GLU A 85 8.72 -4.28 -5.33
CA GLU A 85 8.14 -5.60 -5.03
C GLU A 85 8.74 -6.69 -5.91
N LYS A 86 8.79 -6.47 -7.23
CA LYS A 86 9.36 -7.42 -8.18
C LYS A 86 10.84 -7.70 -7.95
N ALA A 87 11.61 -6.69 -7.53
CA ALA A 87 13.03 -6.86 -7.25
C ALA A 87 13.27 -7.78 -6.03
N PHE A 88 12.43 -7.63 -5.00
CA PHE A 88 12.55 -8.41 -3.78
C PHE A 88 11.84 -9.76 -3.83
N GLN A 89 10.79 -9.94 -4.63
CA GLN A 89 10.12 -11.24 -4.83
C GLN A 89 11.03 -12.32 -5.40
N LYS A 90 12.14 -11.93 -6.02
CA LYS A 90 13.15 -12.85 -6.55
C LYS A 90 14.09 -13.38 -5.47
N ASP A 91 14.08 -12.78 -4.29
CA ASP A 91 14.91 -13.15 -3.17
C ASP A 91 14.20 -14.20 -2.29
N SER A 92 14.69 -15.43 -2.32
CA SER A 92 14.09 -16.54 -1.58
C SER A 92 14.19 -16.42 -0.06
N SER A 93 15.02 -15.52 0.46
CA SER A 93 15.13 -15.21 1.88
C SER A 93 13.95 -14.37 2.39
N ILE A 94 13.21 -13.72 1.50
CA ILE A 94 12.09 -12.84 1.82
C ILE A 94 10.78 -13.62 1.78
N LYS A 95 10.09 -13.66 2.92
CA LYS A 95 8.78 -14.31 3.06
C LYS A 95 7.62 -13.44 2.58
N ARG A 96 7.71 -12.15 2.80
CA ARG A 96 6.66 -11.18 2.46
C ARG A 96 7.27 -9.80 2.21
N ILE A 97 6.65 -9.06 1.32
CA ILE A 97 6.97 -7.66 1.04
C ILE A 97 5.70 -6.82 0.99
N ASP A 98 5.78 -5.60 1.47
CA ASP A 98 4.75 -4.58 1.32
C ASP A 98 5.40 -3.22 1.08
N VAL A 99 4.83 -2.41 0.19
CA VAL A 99 5.34 -1.08 -0.14
C VAL A 99 4.27 -0.03 0.14
N ASP A 100 4.51 0.81 1.13
CA ASP A 100 3.64 1.94 1.46
C ASP A 100 4.16 3.22 0.81
N LEU A 101 3.55 3.59 -0.31
CA LEU A 101 3.87 4.82 -1.04
C LEU A 101 3.58 6.07 -0.23
N SER A 102 2.50 6.06 0.56
CA SER A 102 2.05 7.22 1.32
C SER A 102 3.01 7.61 2.44
N LYS A 103 3.69 6.63 3.01
CA LYS A 103 4.65 6.79 4.11
C LYS A 103 6.11 6.68 3.65
N GLY A 104 6.36 6.34 2.40
CA GLY A 104 7.72 6.08 1.91
C GLY A 104 8.38 4.91 2.64
N LYS A 105 7.63 3.83 2.92
CA LYS A 105 8.11 2.66 3.66
C LYS A 105 8.08 1.40 2.81
N VAL A 106 9.08 0.56 2.99
CA VAL A 106 9.10 -0.81 2.48
C VAL A 106 9.24 -1.76 3.65
N LEU A 107 8.31 -2.69 3.78
CA LEU A 107 8.31 -3.74 4.79
C LEU A 107 8.78 -5.04 4.16
N LEU A 108 9.81 -5.66 4.73
CA LEU A 108 10.38 -6.93 4.28
C LEU A 108 10.38 -7.91 5.45
N ALA A 109 9.71 -9.06 5.27
CA ALA A 109 9.73 -10.12 6.27
C ALA A 109 10.73 -11.20 5.89
N TYR A 110 11.63 -11.52 6.81
CA TYR A 110 12.64 -12.56 6.70
C TYR A 110 12.40 -13.67 7.73
N SER A 111 12.91 -14.86 7.48
CA SER A 111 13.00 -15.90 8.52
C SER A 111 13.90 -15.43 9.65
N ASN A 112 13.60 -15.87 10.88
CA ASN A 112 14.51 -15.62 11.98
C ASN A 112 15.88 -16.27 11.72
N GLY A 113 16.97 -15.55 12.06
CA GLY A 113 18.34 -16.02 11.82
C GLY A 113 18.91 -15.70 10.43
N VAL A 114 18.13 -15.14 9.52
CA VAL A 114 18.65 -14.58 8.25
C VAL A 114 19.41 -13.28 8.56
N GLU A 115 20.61 -13.13 8.04
CA GLU A 115 21.35 -11.87 8.10
C GLU A 115 20.74 -10.88 7.11
N ILE A 116 20.33 -9.71 7.62
CA ILE A 116 19.72 -8.66 6.81
C ILE A 116 20.78 -7.60 6.50
N ASP A 117 21.25 -7.56 5.25
CA ASP A 117 22.22 -6.57 4.79
C ASP A 117 21.50 -5.34 4.19
N PHE A 118 21.63 -4.21 4.88
CA PHE A 118 21.06 -2.95 4.41
C PHE A 118 21.68 -2.46 3.11
N ASN A 119 22.96 -2.75 2.84
CA ASN A 119 23.62 -2.32 1.60
C ASN A 119 23.04 -3.09 0.39
N ASP A 120 22.69 -4.37 0.54
CA ASP A 120 22.03 -5.13 -0.51
C ASP A 120 20.62 -4.59 -0.77
N ILE A 121 19.88 -4.30 0.28
CA ILE A 121 18.55 -3.65 0.18
C ILE A 121 18.66 -2.30 -0.54
N LYS A 122 19.63 -1.45 -0.17
CA LYS A 122 19.89 -0.16 -0.84
C LYS A 122 20.15 -0.33 -2.33
N LYS A 123 20.99 -1.29 -2.71
CA LYS A 123 21.31 -1.57 -4.12
C LYS A 123 20.07 -1.97 -4.92
N LYS A 124 19.23 -2.85 -4.36
CA LYS A 124 17.98 -3.30 -5.00
C LYS A 124 16.99 -2.14 -5.19
N ILE A 125 16.84 -1.28 -4.18
CA ILE A 125 15.97 -0.11 -4.23
C ILE A 125 16.52 0.92 -5.22
N LEU A 126 17.83 1.18 -5.21
CA LEU A 126 18.47 2.12 -6.13
C LEU A 126 18.34 1.68 -7.59
N ALA A 127 18.43 0.39 -7.87
CA ALA A 127 18.23 -0.17 -9.20
C ALA A 127 16.82 0.12 -9.78
N ASN A 128 15.87 0.44 -8.93
CA ASN A 128 14.52 0.86 -9.31
C ASN A 128 14.35 2.40 -9.32
N GLY A 129 15.44 3.15 -9.17
CA GLY A 129 15.44 4.61 -9.21
C GLY A 129 15.00 5.32 -7.92
N GLN A 130 14.91 4.59 -6.80
CA GLN A 130 14.60 5.14 -5.48
C GLN A 130 15.80 5.06 -4.56
N ASN A 131 15.74 5.74 -3.41
CA ASN A 131 16.84 5.79 -2.45
C ASN A 131 16.40 5.33 -1.06
N ALA A 132 16.99 4.25 -0.56
CA ALA A 132 16.79 3.81 0.83
C ALA A 132 17.68 4.63 1.77
N THR A 133 17.08 5.28 2.75
CA THR A 133 17.74 6.23 3.66
C THR A 133 17.94 5.70 5.06
N GLY A 134 17.15 4.73 5.48
CA GLY A 134 17.24 4.12 6.81
C GLY A 134 16.60 2.76 6.85
N MET A 135 16.92 1.98 7.88
CA MET A 135 16.32 0.68 8.15
C MET A 135 16.23 0.43 9.64
N LYS A 136 15.13 -0.13 10.08
CA LYS A 136 14.98 -0.70 11.43
C LYS A 136 14.53 -2.16 11.31
N VAL A 137 14.99 -3.00 12.21
CA VAL A 137 14.64 -4.43 12.23
C VAL A 137 13.90 -4.76 13.52
N LEU A 138 12.76 -5.40 13.39
CA LEU A 138 11.94 -5.92 14.47
C LEU A 138 11.98 -7.45 14.44
N LYS A 139 11.91 -8.10 15.60
CA LYS A 139 11.73 -9.55 15.73
C LYS A 139 10.34 -9.83 16.27
N ILE A 140 9.65 -10.77 15.65
CA ILE A 140 8.30 -11.20 16.02
C ILE A 140 8.25 -12.72 16.20
#